data_a088ccbe5c24123290385e7ceac14e3f
#
_entry.id   a088ccbe5c24123290385e7ceac14e3f
#
_cell.length_a   1.000
_cell.length_b   1.000
_cell.length_c   1.000
_cell.angle_alpha   90.00
_cell.angle_beta   90.00
_cell.angle_gamma   90.00
#
_symmetry.space_group_name_H-M   'P 1'
#
loop_
_entity.id
_entity.type
_entity.pdbx_description
1 polymer ?
#
loop_
_entity_poly.entity_id
_entity_poly.type
_entity_poly.pdbx_seq_one_letter_code
_entity_poly.pdbx_strand_id
1 'polypeptide(L)'
;MSPTKKQPIIDSHIHLWPRSDANPENHAWMSCVPPLLNKQYSVSDYLDATSADPSSDVQSFIFIELDRNLDRSASCIEEWAWGPLKELRFLRRLVERRPEGAEGFGDGHGALMKGIVAWAPVDRGIEVFRRYLEVGEREAGSETWSMVKGFRFLLQGIRDKRDFKALTDSREFVDVLRNGFGGRWTFDVGVDVRQVGVWQLEEVVDVVRKVHAGLPKEDKVVFVLSRYILDSR
;
A
#
# COMPACT_ATOMS: atom_id res chain seq x y z
N MET A 1 36.95 21.74 -5.56
CA MET A 1 36.10 20.53 -5.72
C MET A 1 34.81 20.98 -6.40
N SER A 2 34.53 20.47 -7.59
CA SER A 2 33.25 20.75 -8.24
C SER A 2 32.11 20.15 -7.39
N PRO A 3 30.98 20.85 -7.19
CA PRO A 3 29.86 20.31 -6.46
C PRO A 3 29.36 19.06 -7.19
N THR A 4 29.33 17.93 -6.50
CA THR A 4 28.74 16.72 -7.02
C THR A 4 27.27 17.02 -7.31
N LYS A 5 26.88 16.90 -8.57
CA LYS A 5 25.48 17.12 -9.00
C LYS A 5 24.60 16.06 -8.30
N LYS A 6 23.69 16.50 -7.43
CA LYS A 6 22.72 15.61 -6.80
C LYS A 6 21.87 14.91 -7.86
N GLN A 7 21.63 13.63 -7.68
CA GLN A 7 20.73 12.88 -8.55
C GLN A 7 19.31 12.99 -8.00
N PRO A 8 18.32 13.36 -8.82
CA PRO A 8 16.94 13.39 -8.40
C PRO A 8 16.46 11.97 -8.06
N ILE A 9 15.83 11.81 -6.90
CA ILE A 9 15.33 10.54 -6.38
C ILE A 9 13.82 10.57 -6.35
N ILE A 10 13.19 9.52 -6.86
CA ILE A 10 11.78 9.18 -6.58
C ILE A 10 11.81 8.00 -5.63
N ASP A 11 11.35 8.22 -4.40
CA ASP A 11 11.20 7.12 -3.46
C ASP A 11 9.95 6.31 -3.80
N SER A 12 10.14 5.08 -4.24
CA SER A 12 9.06 4.25 -4.75
C SER A 12 8.27 3.50 -3.67
N HIS A 13 8.62 3.66 -2.37
CA HIS A 13 7.99 2.87 -1.33
C HIS A 13 8.06 3.55 0.03
N ILE A 14 7.10 4.42 0.34
CA ILE A 14 6.98 5.00 1.66
C ILE A 14 5.62 4.73 2.29
N HIS A 15 5.59 4.75 3.61
CA HIS A 15 4.40 4.65 4.43
C HIS A 15 4.27 5.93 5.25
N LEU A 16 3.06 6.47 5.33
CA LEU A 16 2.77 7.70 6.08
C LEU A 16 1.53 7.51 6.95
N TRP A 17 1.58 8.01 8.18
CA TRP A 17 0.42 8.06 9.05
C TRP A 17 0.49 9.24 10.03
N PRO A 18 -0.67 9.84 10.37
CA PRO A 18 -0.73 10.92 11.35
C PRO A 18 -0.59 10.41 12.78
N ARG A 19 -0.35 11.30 13.71
CA ARG A 19 -0.24 10.99 15.15
C ARG A 19 -1.46 10.26 15.70
N SER A 20 -2.66 10.63 15.25
CA SER A 20 -3.93 10.02 15.67
C SER A 20 -4.02 8.53 15.37
N ASP A 21 -3.27 8.08 14.35
CA ASP A 21 -3.31 6.70 13.85
C ASP A 21 -2.15 5.84 14.36
N ALA A 22 -1.20 6.44 15.08
CA ALA A 22 -0.02 5.75 15.60
C ALA A 22 -0.35 4.90 16.85
N ASN A 23 -1.20 3.90 16.70
CA ASN A 23 -1.65 3.03 17.78
C ASN A 23 -2.12 1.65 17.26
N PRO A 24 -2.21 0.63 18.15
CA PRO A 24 -2.65 -0.72 17.76
C PRO A 24 -4.12 -0.81 17.30
N GLU A 25 -4.97 0.16 17.65
CA GLU A 25 -6.37 0.17 17.19
C GLU A 25 -6.45 0.41 15.68
N ASN A 26 -5.54 1.19 15.13
CA ASN A 26 -5.43 1.45 13.69
C ASN A 26 -4.53 0.44 12.97
N HIS A 27 -3.50 -0.09 13.66
CA HIS A 27 -2.50 -0.98 13.10
C HIS A 27 -2.15 -2.10 14.08
N ALA A 28 -2.66 -3.31 13.89
CA ALA A 28 -2.41 -4.44 14.78
C ALA A 28 -0.92 -4.73 14.99
N TRP A 29 -0.10 -4.55 13.95
CA TRP A 29 1.34 -4.77 14.00
C TRP A 29 2.07 -3.86 15.00
N MET A 30 1.51 -2.69 15.35
CA MET A 30 2.11 -1.78 16.34
C MET A 30 2.16 -2.36 17.75
N SER A 31 1.37 -3.40 18.05
CA SER A 31 1.47 -4.13 19.31
C SER A 31 2.75 -4.98 19.42
N CYS A 32 3.35 -5.33 18.28
CA CYS A 32 4.45 -6.31 18.19
C CYS A 32 5.80 -5.67 17.86
N VAL A 33 5.85 -4.34 17.74
CA VAL A 33 7.07 -3.59 17.36
C VAL A 33 7.53 -2.68 18.49
N PRO A 34 8.81 -2.24 18.49
CA PRO A 34 9.30 -1.29 19.47
C PRO A 34 8.45 0.01 19.51
N PRO A 35 8.28 0.62 20.70
CA PRO A 35 7.52 1.87 20.85
C PRO A 35 7.98 3.03 19.96
N LEU A 36 9.19 2.95 19.41
CA LEU A 36 9.73 3.92 18.46
C LEU A 36 8.83 4.11 17.23
N LEU A 37 8.13 3.06 16.80
CA LEU A 37 7.22 3.12 15.67
C LEU A 37 5.81 3.60 16.04
N ASN A 38 5.48 3.72 17.34
CA ASN A 38 4.19 4.21 17.81
C ASN A 38 4.18 5.74 17.90
N LYS A 39 4.66 6.40 16.87
CA LYS A 39 4.65 7.86 16.71
C LYS A 39 4.20 8.22 15.30
N GLN A 40 3.97 9.51 15.07
CA GLN A 40 3.73 10.01 13.72
C GLN A 40 4.91 9.72 12.80
N TYR A 41 4.57 9.34 11.57
CA TYR A 41 5.46 9.36 10.41
C TYR A 41 4.69 9.96 9.24
N SER A 42 4.76 11.29 9.11
CA SER A 42 4.08 12.03 8.05
C SER A 42 5.10 12.68 7.12
N VAL A 43 4.64 13.52 6.20
CA VAL A 43 5.53 14.10 5.18
C VAL A 43 6.63 14.97 5.78
N SER A 44 6.35 15.72 6.85
CA SER A 44 7.40 16.50 7.54
C SER A 44 8.48 15.60 8.14
N ASP A 45 8.08 14.50 8.81
CA ASP A 45 9.04 13.54 9.38
C ASP A 45 9.90 12.88 8.28
N TYR A 46 9.28 12.57 7.14
CA TYR A 46 9.98 12.03 5.98
C TYR A 46 10.99 13.02 5.39
N LEU A 47 10.59 14.28 5.22
CA LEU A 47 11.48 15.33 4.70
C LEU A 47 12.64 15.61 5.66
N ASP A 48 12.38 15.66 6.97
CA ASP A 48 13.42 15.83 7.98
C ASP A 48 14.44 14.68 7.92
N ALA A 49 13.98 13.44 7.81
CA ALA A 49 14.83 12.27 7.73
C ALA A 49 15.68 12.26 6.44
N THR A 50 15.09 12.62 5.30
CA THR A 50 15.81 12.63 4.00
C THR A 50 16.73 13.82 3.82
N SER A 51 16.44 14.97 4.45
CA SER A 51 17.29 16.17 4.42
C SER A 51 18.60 16.00 5.20
N ALA A 52 18.64 15.03 6.11
CA ALA A 52 19.85 14.73 6.88
C ALA A 52 21.00 14.17 6.01
N ASP A 53 20.71 13.61 4.85
CA ASP A 53 21.71 13.17 3.87
C ASP A 53 21.94 14.26 2.81
N PRO A 54 23.11 14.94 2.83
CA PRO A 54 23.44 15.99 1.86
C PRO A 54 23.48 15.51 0.40
N SER A 55 23.62 14.20 0.17
CA SER A 55 23.62 13.61 -1.18
C SER A 55 22.21 13.31 -1.68
N SER A 56 21.22 13.28 -0.81
CA SER A 56 19.83 13.03 -1.15
C SER A 56 19.19 14.24 -1.82
N ASP A 57 18.46 13.99 -2.91
CA ASP A 57 17.62 14.97 -3.61
C ASP A 57 16.26 14.33 -3.92
N VAL A 58 15.51 14.06 -2.85
CA VAL A 58 14.20 13.45 -2.99
C VAL A 58 13.22 14.46 -3.59
N GLN A 59 12.78 14.18 -4.81
CA GLN A 59 11.84 15.01 -5.57
C GLN A 59 10.40 14.61 -5.37
N SER A 60 10.16 13.33 -5.10
CA SER A 60 8.81 12.79 -4.95
C SER A 60 8.83 11.38 -4.37
N PHE A 61 7.64 10.90 -4.03
CA PHE A 61 7.45 9.55 -3.52
C PHE A 61 6.18 8.88 -4.03
N ILE A 62 6.14 7.56 -3.89
CA ILE A 62 4.94 6.73 -4.05
C ILE A 62 4.53 6.21 -2.67
N PHE A 63 3.29 6.50 -2.30
CA PHE A 63 2.70 6.00 -1.07
C PHE A 63 2.26 4.54 -1.24
N ILE A 64 2.58 3.71 -0.26
CA ILE A 64 2.12 2.32 -0.18
C ILE A 64 1.27 2.15 1.08
N GLU A 65 0.15 1.44 0.97
CA GLU A 65 -0.75 1.14 2.07
C GLU A 65 -0.02 0.54 3.30
N LEU A 66 -0.63 0.65 4.49
CA LEU A 66 0.06 0.39 5.75
C LEU A 66 -0.54 -0.75 6.60
N ASP A 67 -1.19 -1.70 6.00
CA ASP A 67 -1.82 -2.82 6.72
C ASP A 67 -2.72 -2.36 7.89
N ARG A 68 -3.73 -1.57 7.54
CA ARG A 68 -4.72 -1.06 8.46
C ARG A 68 -5.65 -2.15 8.98
N ASN A 69 -6.09 -2.01 10.21
CA ASN A 69 -7.08 -2.90 10.78
C ASN A 69 -8.41 -2.88 10.02
N LEU A 70 -9.04 -4.05 9.96
CA LEU A 70 -10.36 -4.28 9.39
C LEU A 70 -11.32 -4.70 10.50
N ASP A 71 -12.56 -4.24 10.46
CA ASP A 71 -13.61 -4.80 11.32
C ASP A 71 -14.31 -5.95 10.60
N ARG A 72 -13.80 -7.15 10.79
CA ARG A 72 -14.33 -8.35 10.14
C ARG A 72 -15.72 -8.76 10.62
N SER A 73 -16.25 -8.15 11.68
CA SER A 73 -17.60 -8.39 12.23
C SER A 73 -18.67 -7.54 11.55
N ALA A 74 -18.28 -6.44 10.94
CA ALA A 74 -19.20 -5.53 10.26
C ALA A 74 -19.68 -6.10 8.92
N SER A 75 -20.91 -5.75 8.54
CA SER A 75 -21.59 -6.26 7.35
C SER A 75 -21.48 -5.35 6.14
N CYS A 76 -21.31 -4.05 6.33
CA CYS A 76 -21.12 -3.10 5.21
C CYS A 76 -19.65 -2.76 5.00
N ILE A 77 -19.30 -2.41 3.76
CA ILE A 77 -17.91 -2.12 3.39
C ILE A 77 -17.34 -0.92 4.14
N GLU A 78 -18.15 0.09 4.35
CA GLU A 78 -17.77 1.34 5.02
C GLU A 78 -17.30 1.10 6.47
N GLU A 79 -17.93 0.16 7.17
CA GLU A 79 -17.57 -0.23 8.53
C GLU A 79 -16.44 -1.28 8.51
N TRP A 80 -16.59 -2.30 7.67
CA TRP A 80 -15.64 -3.39 7.59
C TRP A 80 -14.25 -2.93 7.14
N ALA A 81 -14.15 -2.07 6.11
CA ALA A 81 -12.91 -1.54 5.58
C ALA A 81 -12.55 -0.14 6.14
N TRP A 82 -13.05 0.21 7.34
CA TRP A 82 -12.90 1.55 7.92
C TRP A 82 -11.45 2.03 7.98
N GLY A 83 -10.51 1.13 8.29
CA GLY A 83 -9.09 1.44 8.39
C GLY A 83 -8.48 1.87 7.05
N PRO A 84 -8.53 1.04 5.99
CA PRO A 84 -8.12 1.45 4.64
C PRO A 84 -8.83 2.70 4.12
N LEU A 85 -10.13 2.85 4.39
CA LEU A 85 -10.87 4.05 4.00
C LEU A 85 -10.42 5.30 4.78
N LYS A 86 -10.06 5.15 6.06
CA LYS A 86 -9.45 6.22 6.86
C LYS A 86 -8.10 6.65 6.30
N GLU A 87 -7.32 5.70 5.79
CA GLU A 87 -6.05 5.99 5.11
C GLU A 87 -6.29 6.82 3.84
N LEU A 88 -7.25 6.45 3.00
CA LEU A 88 -7.61 7.23 1.82
C LEU A 88 -8.07 8.66 2.17
N ARG A 89 -8.82 8.84 3.26
CA ARG A 89 -9.20 10.18 3.75
C ARG A 89 -7.99 11.01 4.21
N PHE A 90 -7.02 10.38 4.88
CA PHE A 90 -5.76 11.06 5.23
C PHE A 90 -5.00 11.51 3.98
N LEU A 91 -4.87 10.64 2.98
CA LEU A 91 -4.20 10.98 1.71
C LEU A 91 -4.96 12.09 0.95
N ARG A 92 -6.30 12.08 1.00
CA ARG A 92 -7.13 13.15 0.46
C ARG A 92 -6.81 14.49 1.11
N ARG A 93 -6.74 14.54 2.45
CA ARG A 93 -6.39 15.78 3.15
C ARG A 93 -5.01 16.29 2.78
N LEU A 94 -4.05 15.38 2.60
CA LEU A 94 -2.71 15.73 2.13
C LEU A 94 -2.74 16.37 0.74
N VAL A 95 -3.46 15.80 -0.22
CA VAL A 95 -3.59 16.30 -1.60
C VAL A 95 -4.36 17.62 -1.61
N GLU A 96 -5.49 17.70 -0.92
CA GLU A 96 -6.33 18.88 -0.83
C GLU A 96 -5.74 19.99 0.08
N ARG A 97 -4.60 19.74 0.75
CA ARG A 97 -3.94 20.69 1.68
C ARG A 97 -4.82 21.12 2.86
N ARG A 98 -5.57 20.18 3.41
CA ARG A 98 -6.53 20.40 4.50
C ARG A 98 -6.24 19.51 5.70
N PRO A 99 -5.11 19.73 6.42
CA PRO A 99 -4.78 18.90 7.57
C PRO A 99 -5.83 19.04 8.68
N GLU A 100 -6.15 17.92 9.31
CA GLU A 100 -6.94 17.88 10.54
C GLU A 100 -5.95 17.86 11.72
N GLY A 101 -5.88 19.00 12.45
CA GLY A 101 -4.91 19.14 13.54
C GLY A 101 -3.45 19.06 13.06
N ALA A 102 -2.60 18.44 13.88
CA ALA A 102 -1.17 18.32 13.61
C ALA A 102 -0.87 17.00 12.84
N GLU A 103 -1.29 16.88 11.58
CA GLU A 103 -1.06 15.68 10.77
C GLU A 103 0.33 15.63 10.14
N GLY A 104 1.21 16.59 10.40
CA GLY A 104 2.61 16.58 9.95
C GLY A 104 2.78 16.82 8.46
N PHE A 105 1.90 17.61 7.85
CA PHE A 105 2.07 18.11 6.48
C PHE A 105 1.51 19.54 6.36
N GLY A 106 1.93 20.24 5.32
CA GLY A 106 1.51 21.59 5.03
C GLY A 106 1.51 21.87 3.53
N ASP A 107 1.52 23.14 3.17
CA ASP A 107 1.48 23.60 1.78
C ASP A 107 2.62 23.00 0.94
N GLY A 108 2.28 22.49 -0.25
CA GLY A 108 3.22 21.90 -1.18
C GLY A 108 3.56 20.42 -0.93
N HIS A 109 3.32 19.88 0.28
CA HIS A 109 3.68 18.50 0.61
C HIS A 109 2.92 17.47 -0.23
N GLY A 110 1.63 17.72 -0.54
CA GLY A 110 0.84 16.85 -1.42
C GLY A 110 1.41 16.71 -2.82
N ALA A 111 2.13 17.73 -3.32
CA ALA A 111 2.74 17.69 -4.64
C ALA A 111 3.93 16.71 -4.75
N LEU A 112 4.49 16.26 -3.63
CA LEU A 112 5.56 15.27 -3.59
C LEU A 112 5.02 13.85 -3.86
N MET A 113 3.77 13.56 -3.53
CA MET A 113 3.15 12.27 -3.80
C MET A 113 2.80 12.14 -5.27
N LYS A 114 3.36 11.14 -5.96
CA LYS A 114 3.16 10.89 -7.41
C LYS A 114 2.34 9.66 -7.72
N GLY A 115 2.09 8.84 -6.73
CA GLY A 115 1.26 7.65 -6.87
C GLY A 115 0.86 7.09 -5.53
N ILE A 116 -0.20 6.31 -5.55
CA ILE A 116 -0.76 5.60 -4.40
C ILE A 116 -0.92 4.14 -4.79
N VAL A 117 -0.39 3.25 -3.97
CA VAL A 117 -0.73 1.84 -3.95
C VAL A 117 -1.59 1.61 -2.72
N ALA A 118 -2.89 1.57 -2.92
CA ALA A 118 -3.87 1.44 -1.85
C ALA A 118 -4.09 -0.02 -1.45
N TRP A 119 -4.71 -0.25 -0.30
CA TRP A 119 -5.22 -1.57 0.05
C TRP A 119 -6.47 -1.92 -0.78
N ALA A 120 -6.70 -3.23 -1.05
CA ALA A 120 -7.94 -3.70 -1.64
C ALA A 120 -8.33 -5.12 -1.20
N PRO A 121 -9.64 -5.42 -1.11
CA PRO A 121 -10.17 -6.72 -0.68
C PRO A 121 -10.13 -7.78 -1.80
N VAL A 122 -8.94 -8.15 -2.24
CA VAL A 122 -8.77 -9.13 -3.34
C VAL A 122 -9.20 -10.55 -2.96
N ASP A 123 -9.39 -10.82 -1.67
CA ASP A 123 -9.82 -12.09 -1.09
C ASP A 123 -11.36 -12.24 -0.99
N ARG A 124 -12.13 -11.21 -1.39
CA ARG A 124 -13.58 -11.14 -1.17
C ARG A 124 -14.43 -11.26 -2.44
N GLY A 125 -13.78 -11.49 -3.58
CA GLY A 125 -14.43 -11.63 -4.88
C GLY A 125 -14.73 -10.31 -5.57
N ILE A 126 -15.06 -10.41 -6.86
CA ILE A 126 -15.09 -9.29 -7.80
C ILE A 126 -16.17 -8.24 -7.46
N GLU A 127 -17.33 -8.65 -6.95
CA GLU A 127 -18.41 -7.71 -6.62
C GLU A 127 -18.06 -6.87 -5.38
N VAL A 128 -17.46 -7.48 -4.35
CA VAL A 128 -16.98 -6.75 -3.17
C VAL A 128 -15.84 -5.83 -3.56
N PHE A 129 -14.93 -6.27 -4.41
CA PHE A 129 -13.84 -5.43 -4.92
C PHE A 129 -14.39 -4.21 -5.68
N ARG A 130 -15.33 -4.39 -6.62
CA ARG A 130 -15.93 -3.28 -7.37
C ARG A 130 -16.63 -2.29 -6.45
N ARG A 131 -17.41 -2.79 -5.49
CA ARG A 131 -18.06 -1.93 -4.51
C ARG A 131 -17.07 -1.17 -3.65
N TYR A 132 -15.95 -1.81 -3.25
CA TYR A 132 -14.87 -1.14 -2.53
C TYR A 132 -14.25 -0.02 -3.35
N LEU A 133 -14.05 -0.20 -4.66
CA LEU A 133 -13.51 0.87 -5.53
C LEU A 133 -14.43 2.11 -5.54
N GLU A 134 -15.75 1.92 -5.64
CA GLU A 134 -16.73 3.02 -5.60
C GLU A 134 -16.67 3.78 -4.26
N VAL A 135 -16.62 3.04 -3.14
CA VAL A 135 -16.51 3.62 -1.81
C VAL A 135 -15.16 4.31 -1.64
N GLY A 136 -14.08 3.68 -2.06
CA GLY A 136 -12.72 4.22 -1.97
C GLY A 136 -12.55 5.51 -2.77
N GLU A 137 -13.09 5.58 -4.00
CA GLU A 137 -13.08 6.79 -4.81
C GLU A 137 -13.85 7.94 -4.14
N ARG A 138 -15.02 7.65 -3.56
CA ARG A 138 -15.80 8.64 -2.82
C ARG A 138 -15.04 9.20 -1.62
N GLU A 139 -14.38 8.34 -0.85
CA GLU A 139 -13.61 8.72 0.35
C GLU A 139 -12.32 9.47 0.01
N ALA A 140 -11.61 9.02 -1.03
CA ALA A 140 -10.38 9.66 -1.51
C ALA A 140 -10.65 11.00 -2.23
N GLY A 141 -11.82 11.15 -2.85
CA GLY A 141 -12.08 12.25 -3.79
C GLY A 141 -11.37 12.05 -5.13
N SER A 142 -11.89 12.66 -6.18
CA SER A 142 -11.43 12.40 -7.57
C SER A 142 -9.96 12.72 -7.81
N GLU A 143 -9.44 13.81 -7.24
CA GLU A 143 -8.04 14.22 -7.40
C GLU A 143 -7.10 13.15 -6.81
N THR A 144 -7.30 12.78 -5.55
CA THR A 144 -6.48 11.75 -4.87
C THR A 144 -6.66 10.37 -5.52
N TRP A 145 -7.90 10.02 -5.90
CA TRP A 145 -8.18 8.74 -6.55
C TRP A 145 -7.48 8.61 -7.91
N SER A 146 -7.33 9.69 -8.67
CA SER A 146 -6.58 9.69 -9.92
C SER A 146 -5.10 9.31 -9.76
N MET A 147 -4.58 9.44 -8.54
CA MET A 147 -3.22 9.06 -8.18
C MET A 147 -3.09 7.58 -7.80
N VAL A 148 -4.17 6.83 -7.63
CA VAL A 148 -4.12 5.39 -7.39
C VAL A 148 -3.61 4.69 -8.65
N LYS A 149 -2.47 4.01 -8.51
CA LYS A 149 -1.79 3.30 -9.60
C LYS A 149 -1.87 1.79 -9.44
N GLY A 150 -2.20 1.32 -8.25
CA GLY A 150 -2.30 -0.08 -7.95
C GLY A 150 -2.84 -0.35 -6.55
N PHE A 151 -2.89 -1.63 -6.24
CA PHE A 151 -3.35 -2.08 -4.93
C PHE A 151 -2.39 -3.11 -4.36
N ARG A 152 -2.37 -3.19 -3.04
CA ARG A 152 -1.64 -4.20 -2.28
C ARG A 152 -2.61 -4.98 -1.39
N PHE A 153 -2.32 -6.25 -1.24
CA PHE A 153 -2.86 -7.10 -0.19
C PHE A 153 -1.68 -7.82 0.47
N LEU A 154 -1.56 -7.72 1.78
CA LEU A 154 -0.35 -8.14 2.49
C LEU A 154 -0.25 -9.65 2.61
N LEU A 155 0.38 -10.29 1.63
CA LEU A 155 0.58 -11.74 1.59
C LEU A 155 1.65 -12.22 2.59
N GLN A 156 2.65 -11.40 2.91
CA GLN A 156 3.75 -11.74 3.82
C GLN A 156 3.29 -12.12 5.23
N GLY A 157 2.11 -11.64 5.67
CA GLY A 157 1.53 -11.99 6.96
C GLY A 157 1.05 -13.44 7.06
N ILE A 158 0.87 -14.13 5.92
CA ILE A 158 0.38 -15.49 5.86
C ILE A 158 1.56 -16.46 5.90
N ARG A 159 1.86 -16.96 7.09
CA ARG A 159 3.08 -17.76 7.33
C ARG A 159 2.91 -19.26 7.09
N ASP A 160 1.69 -19.76 7.10
CA ASP A 160 1.39 -21.16 6.75
C ASP A 160 1.24 -21.29 5.22
N LYS A 161 1.95 -22.26 4.64
CA LYS A 161 1.94 -22.47 3.18
C LYS A 161 0.58 -22.94 2.65
N ARG A 162 -0.19 -23.70 3.44
CA ARG A 162 -1.52 -24.18 3.02
C ARG A 162 -2.51 -23.02 3.00
N ASP A 163 -2.47 -22.16 4.01
CA ASP A 163 -3.34 -21.00 4.11
C ASP A 163 -3.02 -20.00 3.00
N PHE A 164 -1.73 -19.77 2.73
CA PHE A 164 -1.28 -18.93 1.62
C PHE A 164 -1.81 -19.46 0.29
N LYS A 165 -1.60 -20.75 0.06
CA LYS A 165 -2.05 -21.43 -1.16
C LYS A 165 -3.58 -21.48 -1.24
N ALA A 166 -4.30 -21.73 -0.15
CA ALA A 166 -5.75 -21.72 -0.11
C ALA A 166 -6.31 -20.35 -0.52
N LEU A 167 -5.69 -19.25 -0.06
CA LEU A 167 -6.05 -17.91 -0.48
C LEU A 167 -5.75 -17.68 -1.96
N THR A 168 -4.50 -17.89 -2.37
CA THR A 168 -4.02 -17.52 -3.71
C THR A 168 -4.56 -18.41 -4.82
N ASP A 169 -5.04 -19.63 -4.49
CA ASP A 169 -5.73 -20.54 -5.40
C ASP A 169 -7.26 -20.31 -5.40
N SER A 170 -7.78 -19.51 -4.47
CA SER A 170 -9.22 -19.24 -4.41
C SER A 170 -9.69 -18.57 -5.70
N ARG A 171 -10.93 -18.91 -6.08
CA ARG A 171 -11.57 -18.29 -7.24
C ARG A 171 -11.70 -16.77 -7.05
N GLU A 172 -12.05 -16.36 -5.84
CA GLU A 172 -12.24 -14.96 -5.45
C GLU A 172 -10.97 -14.14 -5.70
N PHE A 173 -9.83 -14.62 -5.23
CA PHE A 173 -8.54 -13.94 -5.38
C PHE A 173 -8.11 -13.88 -6.86
N VAL A 174 -8.15 -15.00 -7.56
CA VAL A 174 -7.73 -15.09 -8.97
C VAL A 174 -8.64 -14.25 -9.86
N ASP A 175 -9.96 -14.29 -9.63
CA ASP A 175 -10.94 -13.55 -10.44
C ASP A 175 -10.79 -12.04 -10.26
N VAL A 176 -10.57 -11.56 -9.03
CA VAL A 176 -10.33 -10.14 -8.78
C VAL A 176 -9.09 -9.65 -9.49
N LEU A 177 -7.96 -10.37 -9.38
CA LEU A 177 -6.73 -9.96 -10.07
C LEU A 177 -6.90 -10.01 -11.59
N ARG A 178 -7.56 -11.02 -12.11
CA ARG A 178 -7.73 -11.24 -13.54
C ARG A 178 -8.71 -10.26 -14.19
N ASN A 179 -9.87 -10.08 -13.56
CA ASN A 179 -11.02 -9.36 -14.14
C ASN A 179 -11.31 -8.01 -13.47
N GLY A 180 -10.78 -7.81 -12.25
CA GLY A 180 -10.94 -6.57 -11.50
C GLY A 180 -9.88 -5.52 -11.83
N PHE A 181 -8.64 -5.95 -12.02
CA PHE A 181 -7.52 -5.05 -12.33
C PHE A 181 -7.46 -4.65 -13.80
N GLY A 182 -7.81 -5.56 -14.73
CA GLY A 182 -8.05 -5.27 -16.15
C GLY A 182 -6.93 -4.51 -16.86
N GLY A 183 -5.65 -4.79 -16.57
CA GLY A 183 -4.50 -4.05 -17.13
C GLY A 183 -4.38 -2.59 -16.68
N ARG A 184 -5.33 -2.09 -15.87
CA ARG A 184 -5.40 -0.70 -15.43
C ARG A 184 -4.52 -0.43 -14.21
N TRP A 185 -4.52 -1.36 -13.23
CA TRP A 185 -3.81 -1.20 -11.98
C TRP A 185 -2.71 -2.25 -11.81
N THR A 186 -1.69 -1.90 -11.03
CA THR A 186 -0.66 -2.84 -10.61
C THR A 186 -1.09 -3.57 -9.34
N PHE A 187 -0.60 -4.80 -9.16
CA PHE A 187 -0.69 -5.51 -7.90
C PHE A 187 0.68 -5.56 -7.23
N ASP A 188 0.81 -4.88 -6.10
CA ASP A 188 2.03 -4.88 -5.31
C ASP A 188 2.10 -6.14 -4.44
N VAL A 189 3.19 -6.89 -4.59
CA VAL A 189 3.42 -8.18 -3.94
C VAL A 189 4.41 -8.01 -2.81
N GLY A 190 3.91 -8.04 -1.57
CA GLY A 190 4.73 -8.14 -0.37
C GLY A 190 4.88 -9.60 0.06
N VAL A 191 6.11 -10.15 0.06
CA VAL A 191 6.45 -11.49 0.55
C VAL A 191 7.69 -11.43 1.44
N ASP A 192 7.79 -12.31 2.44
CA ASP A 192 8.90 -12.33 3.38
C ASP A 192 9.73 -13.62 3.22
N VAL A 193 10.60 -13.62 2.23
CA VAL A 193 11.46 -14.77 1.95
C VAL A 193 12.50 -15.05 3.05
N ARG A 194 12.77 -14.10 3.93
CA ARG A 194 13.74 -14.28 5.02
C ARG A 194 13.15 -15.03 6.21
N GLN A 195 11.92 -14.69 6.61
CA GLN A 195 11.29 -15.30 7.78
C GLN A 195 10.59 -16.64 7.45
N VAL A 196 9.98 -16.74 6.27
CA VAL A 196 9.16 -17.89 5.89
C VAL A 196 9.78 -18.76 4.79
N GLY A 197 10.80 -18.25 4.09
CA GLY A 197 11.49 -18.98 3.03
C GLY A 197 11.01 -18.63 1.60
N VAL A 198 11.72 -19.15 0.61
CA VAL A 198 11.54 -18.83 -0.81
C VAL A 198 10.18 -19.31 -1.34
N TRP A 199 9.52 -20.23 -0.65
CA TRP A 199 8.26 -20.82 -1.09
C TRP A 199 7.16 -19.80 -1.33
N GLN A 200 7.10 -18.66 -0.57
CA GLN A 200 6.12 -17.61 -0.85
C GLN A 200 6.32 -17.01 -2.25
N LEU A 201 7.57 -16.79 -2.64
CA LEU A 201 7.87 -16.28 -3.98
C LEU A 201 7.54 -17.30 -5.08
N GLU A 202 7.78 -18.59 -4.82
CA GLU A 202 7.40 -19.67 -5.74
C GLU A 202 5.88 -19.73 -5.96
N GLU A 203 5.10 -19.62 -4.88
CA GLU A 203 3.63 -19.57 -4.97
C GLU A 203 3.15 -18.28 -5.69
N VAL A 204 3.81 -17.14 -5.51
CA VAL A 204 3.51 -15.92 -6.28
C VAL A 204 3.74 -16.13 -7.79
N VAL A 205 4.79 -16.82 -8.18
CA VAL A 205 5.02 -17.17 -9.60
C VAL A 205 3.86 -18.00 -10.15
N ASP A 206 3.33 -18.93 -9.37
CA ASP A 206 2.16 -19.72 -9.77
C ASP A 206 0.88 -18.88 -9.85
N VAL A 207 0.70 -17.91 -8.94
CA VAL A 207 -0.38 -16.91 -9.04
C VAL A 207 -0.29 -16.15 -10.35
N VAL A 208 0.88 -15.61 -10.68
CA VAL A 208 1.11 -14.87 -11.95
C VAL A 208 0.71 -15.72 -13.15
N ARG A 209 1.13 -16.99 -13.18
CA ARG A 209 0.78 -17.92 -14.26
C ARG A 209 -0.74 -18.12 -14.38
N LYS A 210 -1.43 -18.33 -13.26
CA LYS A 210 -2.89 -18.54 -13.24
C LYS A 210 -3.64 -17.29 -13.69
N VAL A 211 -3.27 -16.14 -13.14
CA VAL A 211 -3.91 -14.85 -13.46
C VAL A 211 -3.72 -14.49 -14.93
N HIS A 212 -2.54 -14.78 -15.51
CA HIS A 212 -2.22 -14.44 -16.89
C HIS A 212 -2.66 -15.48 -17.93
N ALA A 213 -3.10 -16.67 -17.50
CA ALA A 213 -3.43 -17.76 -18.44
C ALA A 213 -4.49 -17.34 -19.47
N GLY A 214 -4.15 -17.40 -20.76
CA GLY A 214 -5.06 -17.05 -21.85
C GLY A 214 -5.43 -15.59 -22.01
N LEU A 215 -4.83 -14.65 -21.20
CA LEU A 215 -5.04 -13.23 -21.40
C LEU A 215 -4.08 -12.65 -22.44
N PRO A 216 -4.55 -11.72 -23.30
CA PRO A 216 -3.67 -10.91 -24.13
C PRO A 216 -2.79 -10.01 -23.27
N LYS A 217 -1.68 -9.52 -23.85
CA LYS A 217 -0.64 -8.79 -23.10
C LYS A 217 -1.19 -7.53 -22.40
N GLU A 218 -2.05 -6.81 -23.08
CA GLU A 218 -2.68 -5.56 -22.64
C GLU A 218 -3.61 -5.72 -21.43
N ASP A 219 -4.21 -6.91 -21.27
CA ASP A 219 -5.12 -7.20 -20.17
C ASP A 219 -4.42 -7.83 -18.94
N LYS A 220 -3.11 -8.10 -19.06
CA LYS A 220 -2.35 -8.70 -17.98
C LYS A 220 -2.09 -7.70 -16.86
N VAL A 221 -2.33 -8.13 -15.63
CA VAL A 221 -1.97 -7.39 -14.43
C VAL A 221 -0.45 -7.24 -14.35
N VAL A 222 0.03 -6.06 -14.05
CA VAL A 222 1.44 -5.83 -13.72
C VAL A 222 1.64 -6.13 -12.24
N PHE A 223 2.42 -7.17 -11.95
CA PHE A 223 2.85 -7.48 -10.59
C PHE A 223 4.12 -6.71 -10.27
N VAL A 224 4.09 -5.95 -9.18
CA VAL A 224 5.25 -5.23 -8.65
C VAL A 224 5.77 -6.01 -7.46
N LEU A 225 6.99 -6.50 -7.53
CA LEU A 225 7.62 -7.21 -6.42
C LEU A 225 8.31 -6.18 -5.51
N SER A 226 7.70 -5.91 -4.37
CA SER A 226 8.30 -5.06 -3.36
C SER A 226 9.38 -5.81 -2.59
N ARG A 227 10.59 -5.26 -2.58
CA ARG A 227 11.71 -5.84 -1.88
C ARG A 227 11.70 -5.43 -0.41
N TYR A 228 11.27 -6.31 0.48
CA TYR A 228 11.55 -6.16 1.91
C TYR A 228 13.00 -6.53 2.20
N ILE A 229 13.87 -5.52 2.23
CA ILE A 229 15.17 -5.65 2.87
C ILE A 229 15.06 -4.92 4.21
N LEU A 230 14.67 -5.62 5.23
CA LEU A 230 15.03 -5.22 6.57
C LEU A 230 16.49 -5.63 6.76
N ASP A 231 17.41 -4.68 6.57
CA ASP A 231 18.74 -4.79 7.10
C ASP A 231 18.63 -4.68 8.64
N SER A 232 18.48 -5.82 9.29
CA SER A 232 18.81 -5.92 10.71
C SER A 232 20.32 -6.12 10.81
N ARG A 233 21.08 -5.03 10.89
CA ARG A 233 22.38 -5.03 11.56
C ARG A 233 22.24 -4.46 12.94
#